data_cf17770751818e8dec7e9da9bcd8668e
#
_entry.id   cf17770751818e8dec7e9da9bcd8668e
#
_cell.length_a   1.000
_cell.length_b   1.000
_cell.length_c   1.000
_cell.angle_alpha   90.00
_cell.angle_beta   90.00
_cell.angle_gamma   90.00
#
_symmetry.space_group_name_H-M   'P 1'
#
loop_
_entity.id
_entity.type
_entity.pdbx_description
1 polymer ?
#
loop_
_entity_poly.entity_id
_entity_poly.type
_entity_poly.pdbx_seq_one_letter_code
_entity_poly.pdbx_strand_id
1 'polypeptide(L)'
;QVWRFTVTTNVSNSEVTLRFPNVARVPRGLNLYLVDEVTGQRRSLRTLAAYTFRSGDGITTRSFRIEVSNEHGTSLRISNVSLTARGSARTISFSLSAEASVSVVVLRNGQPVRELLAQSTRAAGINTVTWDGRDRSGVSLPAGAYTVEIRATGTDGQVARSVVPVVLTR
;
A
#
# COMPACT_ATOMS: atom_id res chain seq x y z
N GLN A 1 -3.10 -20.00 13.95
CA GLN A 1 -4.39 -20.18 14.65
C GLN A 1 -5.45 -19.41 13.90
N VAL A 2 -6.67 -19.98 13.80
CA VAL A 2 -7.81 -19.38 13.06
C VAL A 2 -9.02 -19.35 13.98
N TRP A 3 -9.68 -18.20 14.07
CA TRP A 3 -10.98 -18.05 14.72
C TRP A 3 -12.03 -17.63 13.69
N ARG A 4 -13.19 -18.30 13.68
CA ARG A 4 -14.32 -17.97 12.81
C ARG A 4 -15.45 -17.35 13.63
N PHE A 5 -16.14 -16.39 13.03
CA PHE A 5 -17.32 -15.76 13.61
C PHE A 5 -18.27 -15.31 12.50
N THR A 6 -19.52 -15.13 12.86
CA THR A 6 -20.54 -14.58 11.96
C THR A 6 -21.11 -13.29 12.52
N VAL A 7 -21.48 -12.42 11.61
CA VAL A 7 -22.21 -11.18 11.93
C VAL A 7 -23.57 -11.25 11.28
N THR A 8 -24.61 -11.14 12.08
CA THR A 8 -26.01 -11.15 11.61
C THR A 8 -26.63 -9.79 11.91
N THR A 9 -27.29 -9.21 10.94
CA THR A 9 -28.07 -7.98 11.05
C THR A 9 -29.43 -8.15 10.41
N ASN A 10 -30.44 -7.53 11.00
CA ASN A 10 -31.80 -7.45 10.47
C ASN A 10 -32.10 -6.09 9.79
N VAL A 11 -31.10 -5.23 9.69
CA VAL A 11 -31.22 -3.92 9.04
C VAL A 11 -30.88 -4.10 7.56
N SER A 12 -31.85 -3.81 6.68
CA SER A 12 -31.69 -3.97 5.24
C SER A 12 -30.89 -2.83 4.61
N ASN A 13 -30.12 -3.14 3.58
CA ASN A 13 -29.40 -2.20 2.70
C ASN A 13 -28.56 -1.14 3.43
N SER A 14 -28.02 -1.51 4.58
CA SER A 14 -27.29 -0.60 5.48
C SER A 14 -25.81 -0.93 5.57
N GLU A 15 -25.01 0.07 5.92
CA GLU A 15 -23.59 -0.12 6.19
C GLU A 15 -23.39 -0.72 7.57
N VAL A 16 -22.68 -1.84 7.63
CA VAL A 16 -22.29 -2.53 8.86
C VAL A 16 -20.80 -2.34 9.07
N THR A 17 -20.41 -1.83 10.23
CA THR A 17 -19.01 -1.54 10.57
C THR A 17 -18.52 -2.46 11.68
N LEU A 18 -17.44 -3.20 11.42
CA LEU A 18 -16.71 -4.00 12.40
C LEU A 18 -15.51 -3.23 12.93
N ARG A 19 -15.37 -3.12 14.24
CA ARG A 19 -14.23 -2.48 14.90
C ARG A 19 -13.51 -3.46 15.81
N PHE A 20 -12.18 -3.35 15.88
CA PHE A 20 -11.31 -4.26 16.63
C PHE A 20 -10.46 -3.48 17.64
N PRO A 21 -11.04 -2.92 18.71
CA PRO A 21 -10.36 -1.96 19.61
C PRO A 21 -9.17 -2.57 20.37
N ASN A 22 -9.17 -3.88 20.59
CA ASN A 22 -8.16 -4.56 21.42
C ASN A 22 -6.95 -5.09 20.62
N VAL A 23 -6.88 -4.87 19.32
CA VAL A 23 -5.75 -5.33 18.49
C VAL A 23 -4.42 -4.74 18.94
N ALA A 24 -4.42 -3.53 19.48
CA ALA A 24 -3.22 -2.88 20.00
C ALA A 24 -2.57 -3.66 21.19
N ARG A 25 -3.36 -4.47 21.91
CA ARG A 25 -2.88 -5.30 23.05
C ARG A 25 -2.24 -6.62 22.61
N VAL A 26 -2.40 -7.00 21.34
CA VAL A 26 -1.81 -8.25 20.81
C VAL A 26 -0.30 -8.07 20.65
N PRO A 27 0.53 -9.05 21.10
CA PRO A 27 1.98 -9.00 20.98
C PRO A 27 2.43 -8.66 19.55
N ARG A 28 3.47 -7.82 19.42
CA ARG A 28 3.94 -7.30 18.12
C ARG A 28 4.48 -8.38 17.18
N GLY A 29 4.87 -9.55 17.70
CA GLY A 29 5.34 -10.68 16.89
C GLY A 29 4.23 -11.49 16.22
N LEU A 30 2.94 -11.18 16.48
CA LEU A 30 1.81 -11.86 15.87
C LEU A 30 1.17 -10.98 14.81
N ASN A 31 0.99 -11.51 13.62
CA ASN A 31 0.21 -10.87 12.57
C ASN A 31 -1.23 -11.39 12.62
N LEU A 32 -2.19 -10.46 12.70
CA LEU A 32 -3.62 -10.78 12.67
C LEU A 32 -4.23 -10.26 11.37
N TYR A 33 -4.98 -11.13 10.72
CA TYR A 33 -5.69 -10.79 9.49
C TYR A 33 -7.17 -11.11 9.63
N LEU A 34 -8.01 -10.16 9.25
CA LEU A 34 -9.43 -10.40 9.00
C LEU A 34 -9.58 -10.93 7.58
N VAL A 35 -10.27 -12.02 7.43
CA VAL A 35 -10.69 -12.55 6.13
C VAL A 35 -12.21 -12.57 6.08
N ASP A 36 -12.76 -11.90 5.11
CA ASP A 36 -14.17 -11.96 4.76
C ASP A 36 -14.38 -13.18 3.88
N GLU A 37 -15.12 -14.17 4.37
CA GLU A 37 -15.30 -15.45 3.66
C GLU A 37 -16.22 -15.34 2.43
N VAL A 38 -16.97 -14.25 2.31
CA VAL A 38 -17.84 -14.01 1.14
C VAL A 38 -17.05 -13.41 -0.02
N THR A 39 -16.20 -12.42 0.26
CA THR A 39 -15.43 -11.72 -0.78
C THR A 39 -14.01 -12.24 -0.96
N GLY A 40 -13.51 -13.06 -0.03
CA GLY A 40 -12.12 -13.50 0.02
C GLY A 40 -11.13 -12.39 0.42
N GLN A 41 -11.61 -11.19 0.72
CA GLN A 41 -10.74 -10.09 1.12
C GLN A 41 -10.03 -10.39 2.44
N ARG A 42 -8.70 -10.28 2.42
CA ARG A 42 -7.81 -10.43 3.57
C ARG A 42 -7.23 -9.07 3.95
N ARG A 43 -7.40 -8.63 5.19
CA ARG A 43 -6.93 -7.33 5.69
C ARG A 43 -6.16 -7.47 6.99
N SER A 44 -5.02 -6.79 7.12
CA SER A 44 -4.28 -6.74 8.37
C SER A 44 -5.04 -5.93 9.42
N LEU A 45 -5.34 -6.55 10.57
CA LEU A 45 -6.01 -5.86 11.69
C LEU A 45 -5.12 -4.81 12.36
N ARG A 46 -3.81 -4.84 12.11
CA ARG A 46 -2.89 -3.83 12.65
C ARG A 46 -3.01 -2.48 11.96
N THR A 47 -3.45 -2.47 10.71
CA THR A 47 -3.60 -1.26 9.88
C THR A 47 -5.06 -0.92 9.60
N LEU A 48 -5.97 -1.84 9.93
CA LEU A 48 -7.40 -1.67 9.68
C LEU A 48 -8.06 -0.94 10.84
N ALA A 49 -8.49 0.29 10.64
CA ALA A 49 -9.24 1.05 11.64
C ALA A 49 -10.68 0.49 11.83
N ALA A 50 -11.31 0.09 10.73
CA ALA A 50 -12.61 -0.54 10.69
C ALA A 50 -12.80 -1.30 9.37
N TYR A 51 -13.60 -2.36 9.39
CA TYR A 51 -14.04 -3.07 8.20
C TYR A 51 -15.53 -2.81 7.99
N THR A 52 -15.92 -2.37 6.79
CA THR A 52 -17.30 -2.09 6.45
C THR A 52 -17.80 -3.00 5.33
N PHE A 53 -19.06 -3.39 5.42
CA PHE A 53 -19.78 -4.06 4.36
C PHE A 53 -21.24 -3.62 4.33
N ARG A 54 -21.90 -3.80 3.20
CA ARG A 54 -23.31 -3.50 3.07
C ARG A 54 -24.15 -4.75 3.32
N SER A 55 -25.21 -4.63 4.11
CA SER A 55 -26.20 -5.69 4.26
C SER A 55 -27.08 -5.76 3.01
N GLY A 56 -27.64 -6.95 2.74
CA GLY A 56 -28.65 -7.15 1.71
C GLY A 56 -30.06 -6.79 2.17
N ASP A 57 -31.04 -7.20 1.38
CA ASP A 57 -32.44 -7.12 1.76
C ASP A 57 -32.79 -8.15 2.85
N GLY A 58 -33.34 -7.71 3.96
CA GLY A 58 -33.72 -8.55 5.08
C GLY A 58 -32.55 -8.98 5.97
N ILE A 59 -32.68 -10.13 6.62
CA ILE A 59 -31.64 -10.66 7.51
C ILE A 59 -30.41 -11.06 6.71
N THR A 60 -29.30 -10.41 7.01
CA THR A 60 -28.01 -10.70 6.39
C THR A 60 -27.08 -11.34 7.41
N THR A 61 -26.55 -12.53 7.10
CA THR A 61 -25.49 -13.19 7.87
C THR A 61 -24.23 -13.25 7.03
N ARG A 62 -23.10 -12.77 7.57
CA ARG A 62 -21.81 -12.77 6.89
C ARG A 62 -20.74 -13.42 7.75
N SER A 63 -19.98 -14.32 7.16
CA SER A 63 -18.95 -15.11 7.85
C SER A 63 -17.58 -14.48 7.67
N PHE A 64 -16.82 -14.48 8.75
CA PHE A 64 -15.48 -13.98 8.83
C PHE A 64 -14.57 -14.95 9.57
N ARG A 65 -13.28 -14.87 9.29
CA ARG A 65 -12.27 -15.51 10.13
C ARG A 65 -11.14 -14.54 10.47
N ILE A 66 -10.59 -14.69 11.66
CA ILE A 66 -9.34 -14.06 12.05
C ILE A 66 -8.25 -15.12 11.95
N GLU A 67 -7.24 -14.85 11.14
CA GLU A 67 -6.04 -15.66 11.02
C GLU A 67 -4.93 -15.04 11.84
N VAL A 68 -4.26 -15.84 12.66
CA VAL A 68 -3.04 -15.46 13.35
C VAL A 68 -1.86 -16.22 12.75
N SER A 69 -0.90 -15.47 12.29
CA SER A 69 0.36 -15.98 11.76
C SER A 69 1.49 -15.56 12.68
N ASN A 70 2.31 -16.54 13.08
CA ASN A 70 3.59 -16.30 13.74
C ASN A 70 4.69 -15.97 12.73
N GLU A 71 4.37 -16.07 11.45
CA GLU A 71 5.29 -15.58 10.46
C GLU A 71 5.48 -14.08 10.73
N HIS A 72 6.72 -13.71 10.92
CA HIS A 72 7.20 -12.39 10.63
C HIS A 72 6.95 -12.19 9.14
N GLY A 73 5.68 -12.02 8.76
CA GLY A 73 5.33 -11.53 7.45
C GLY A 73 6.22 -10.31 7.30
N THR A 74 7.16 -10.39 6.39
CA THR A 74 8.12 -9.30 6.16
C THR A 74 7.28 -8.06 5.98
N SER A 75 7.29 -7.19 7.00
CA SER A 75 6.58 -5.91 6.92
C SER A 75 6.93 -5.33 5.58
N LEU A 76 5.91 -4.96 4.79
CA LEU A 76 6.18 -4.35 3.51
C LEU A 76 7.12 -3.17 3.72
N ARG A 77 8.29 -3.23 3.11
CA ARG A 77 9.33 -2.21 3.21
C ARG A 77 9.83 -1.84 1.84
N ILE A 78 10.11 -0.56 1.69
CA ILE A 78 10.91 -0.02 0.60
C ILE A 78 12.29 0.25 1.17
N SER A 79 13.33 -0.31 0.58
CA SER A 79 14.72 -0.17 1.03
C SER A 79 15.65 0.03 -0.16
N ASN A 80 16.93 0.32 0.10
CA ASN A 80 17.97 0.48 -0.91
C ASN A 80 17.56 1.42 -2.05
N VAL A 81 16.89 2.53 -1.70
CA VAL A 81 16.51 3.51 -2.72
C VAL A 81 17.76 4.25 -3.17
N SER A 82 18.03 4.17 -4.46
CA SER A 82 19.17 4.85 -5.09
C SER A 82 18.74 5.56 -6.37
N LEU A 83 19.42 6.63 -6.68
CA LEU A 83 19.24 7.38 -7.92
C LEU A 83 20.55 7.39 -8.71
N THR A 84 20.47 7.01 -9.97
CA THR A 84 21.60 7.07 -10.90
C THR A 84 21.26 8.03 -12.04
N ALA A 85 22.17 8.96 -12.32
CA ALA A 85 22.03 9.91 -13.41
C ALA A 85 22.77 9.39 -14.66
N ARG A 86 22.12 9.45 -15.82
CA ARG A 86 22.75 9.21 -17.10
C ARG A 86 22.21 10.25 -18.10
N GLY A 87 22.99 11.28 -18.38
CA GLY A 87 22.51 12.45 -19.13
C GLY A 87 21.31 13.11 -18.44
N SER A 88 20.24 13.35 -19.17
CA SER A 88 18.98 13.88 -18.61
C SER A 88 18.15 12.84 -17.88
N ALA A 89 18.40 11.55 -18.07
CA ALA A 89 17.64 10.49 -17.44
C ALA A 89 18.11 10.23 -16.00
N ARG A 90 17.15 9.91 -15.14
CA ARG A 90 17.34 9.50 -13.74
C ARG A 90 16.70 8.12 -13.56
N THR A 91 17.52 7.14 -13.23
CA THR A 91 17.03 5.80 -12.87
C THR A 91 16.87 5.73 -11.36
N ILE A 92 15.66 5.47 -10.93
CA ILE A 92 15.28 5.25 -9.53
C ILE A 92 15.26 3.75 -9.30
N SER A 93 16.13 3.23 -8.44
CA SER A 93 16.15 1.82 -8.06
C SER A 93 15.72 1.71 -6.60
N PHE A 94 14.91 0.71 -6.27
CA PHE A 94 14.45 0.43 -4.91
C PHE A 94 14.16 -1.05 -4.73
N SER A 95 14.24 -1.54 -3.49
CA SER A 95 13.92 -2.92 -3.15
C SER A 95 12.62 -3.00 -2.38
N LEU A 96 11.77 -3.97 -2.73
CA LEU A 96 10.55 -4.33 -1.99
C LEU A 96 10.80 -5.61 -1.20
N SER A 97 10.36 -5.65 0.05
CA SER A 97 10.42 -6.87 0.88
C SER A 97 9.37 -7.92 0.49
N ALA A 98 8.30 -7.52 -0.20
CA ALA A 98 7.23 -8.38 -0.69
C ALA A 98 6.61 -7.78 -1.95
N GLU A 99 5.83 -8.57 -2.70
CA GLU A 99 5.04 -8.09 -3.82
C GLU A 99 4.05 -7.02 -3.35
N ALA A 100 3.93 -5.93 -4.11
CA ALA A 100 3.07 -4.82 -3.77
C ALA A 100 2.61 -4.04 -5.01
N SER A 101 1.48 -3.35 -4.89
CA SER A 101 1.06 -2.31 -5.82
C SER A 101 1.87 -1.04 -5.53
N VAL A 102 2.61 -0.55 -6.52
CA VAL A 102 3.53 0.58 -6.36
C VAL A 102 3.12 1.77 -7.19
N SER A 103 3.18 2.95 -6.61
CA SER A 103 3.14 4.23 -7.31
C SER A 103 4.44 5.00 -7.07
N VAL A 104 4.93 5.68 -8.12
CA VAL A 104 6.12 6.53 -8.06
C VAL A 104 5.77 7.89 -8.67
N VAL A 105 5.93 8.94 -7.88
CA VAL A 105 5.56 10.30 -8.26
C VAL A 105 6.75 11.24 -8.03
N VAL A 106 7.01 12.09 -9.01
CA VAL A 106 7.97 13.20 -8.88
C VAL A 106 7.21 14.45 -8.44
N LEU A 107 7.73 15.10 -7.41
CA LEU A 107 7.15 16.30 -6.81
C LEU A 107 8.13 17.47 -6.91
N ARG A 108 7.58 18.67 -7.06
CA ARG A 108 8.30 19.94 -6.90
C ARG A 108 7.55 20.81 -5.90
N ASN A 109 8.22 21.25 -4.85
CA ASN A 109 7.59 22.03 -3.77
C ASN A 109 6.30 21.35 -3.21
N GLY A 110 6.32 20.01 -3.08
CA GLY A 110 5.18 19.23 -2.61
C GLY A 110 4.07 18.98 -3.65
N GLN A 111 4.16 19.56 -4.85
CA GLN A 111 3.16 19.38 -5.92
C GLN A 111 3.62 18.29 -6.91
N PRO A 112 2.72 17.38 -7.32
CA PRO A 112 3.05 16.35 -8.31
C PRO A 112 3.28 16.95 -9.69
N VAL A 113 4.45 16.72 -10.27
CA VAL A 113 4.81 17.18 -11.63
C VAL A 113 4.86 16.04 -12.64
N ARG A 114 5.14 14.82 -12.19
CA ARG A 114 5.18 13.63 -13.05
C ARG A 114 4.81 12.38 -12.25
N GLU A 115 3.91 11.57 -12.75
CA GLU A 115 3.72 10.20 -12.30
C GLU A 115 4.52 9.27 -13.21
N LEU A 116 5.44 8.51 -12.61
CA LEU A 116 6.31 7.57 -13.32
C LEU A 116 5.73 6.17 -13.32
N LEU A 117 4.97 5.85 -12.28
CA LEU A 117 4.32 4.57 -12.10
C LEU A 117 3.01 4.76 -11.35
N ALA A 118 1.90 4.30 -11.95
CA ALA A 118 0.56 4.37 -11.38
C ALA A 118 0.12 2.99 -10.92
N GLN A 119 0.07 2.76 -9.59
CA GLN A 119 -0.47 1.55 -8.94
C GLN A 119 -0.17 0.23 -9.68
N SER A 120 1.08 0.04 -10.09
CA SER A 120 1.51 -1.15 -10.83
C SER A 120 2.03 -2.21 -9.88
N THR A 121 1.61 -3.46 -10.05
CA THR A 121 2.13 -4.59 -9.29
C THR A 121 3.62 -4.79 -9.58
N ARG A 122 4.42 -4.86 -8.51
CA ARG A 122 5.85 -5.09 -8.54
C ARG A 122 6.23 -6.24 -7.62
N ALA A 123 7.09 -7.12 -8.12
CA ALA A 123 7.59 -8.25 -7.34
C ALA A 123 8.49 -7.81 -6.19
N ALA A 124 8.65 -8.68 -5.20
CA ALA A 124 9.69 -8.55 -4.19
C ALA A 124 11.08 -8.49 -4.85
N GLY A 125 12.03 -7.81 -4.19
CA GLY A 125 13.38 -7.59 -4.72
C GLY A 125 13.55 -6.24 -5.40
N ILE A 126 14.53 -6.14 -6.27
CA ILE A 126 14.95 -4.88 -6.91
C ILE A 126 13.99 -4.50 -8.03
N ASN A 127 13.50 -3.26 -7.96
CA ASN A 127 12.67 -2.63 -8.97
C ASN A 127 13.32 -1.34 -9.46
N THR A 128 13.08 -0.99 -10.72
CA THR A 128 13.63 0.22 -11.33
C THR A 128 12.54 0.99 -12.09
N VAL A 129 12.63 2.31 -12.04
CA VAL A 129 11.79 3.23 -12.80
C VAL A 129 12.68 4.35 -13.33
N THR A 130 12.48 4.77 -14.56
CA THR A 130 13.29 5.83 -15.19
C THR A 130 12.45 7.10 -15.37
N TRP A 131 13.04 8.23 -15.05
CA TRP A 131 12.50 9.55 -15.31
C TRP A 131 13.39 10.32 -16.27
N ASP A 132 12.81 10.87 -17.31
CA ASP A 132 13.47 11.60 -18.38
C ASP A 132 13.67 13.10 -18.09
N GLY A 133 13.30 13.57 -16.90
CA GLY A 133 13.36 14.98 -16.52
C GLY A 133 12.22 15.83 -17.08
N ARG A 134 11.15 15.19 -17.58
CA ARG A 134 9.98 15.86 -18.15
C ARG A 134 8.77 15.76 -17.22
N ASP A 135 7.85 16.72 -17.38
CA ASP A 135 6.55 16.68 -16.73
C ASP A 135 5.57 15.71 -17.43
N ARG A 136 4.31 15.67 -16.96
CA ARG A 136 3.26 14.84 -17.55
C ARG A 136 2.88 15.24 -18.99
N SER A 137 3.16 16.46 -19.40
CA SER A 137 2.90 16.96 -20.76
C SER A 137 4.09 16.75 -21.69
N GLY A 138 5.19 16.15 -21.21
CA GLY A 138 6.42 15.92 -21.98
C GLY A 138 7.32 17.15 -22.06
N VAL A 139 7.01 18.23 -21.36
CA VAL A 139 7.83 19.45 -21.30
C VAL A 139 9.00 19.23 -20.35
N SER A 140 10.21 19.61 -20.77
CA SER A 140 11.40 19.53 -19.94
C SER A 140 11.27 20.43 -18.71
N LEU A 141 11.52 19.85 -17.56
CA LEU A 141 11.48 20.55 -16.29
C LEU A 141 12.79 21.36 -16.09
N PRO A 142 12.74 22.53 -15.43
CA PRO A 142 13.92 23.33 -15.16
C PRO A 142 14.87 22.61 -14.22
N ALA A 143 16.15 22.95 -14.30
CA ALA A 143 17.15 22.51 -13.31
C ALA A 143 16.72 22.93 -11.90
N GLY A 144 16.97 22.08 -10.92
CA GLY A 144 16.60 22.35 -9.54
C GLY A 144 16.33 21.08 -8.73
N ALA A 145 15.87 21.31 -7.49
CA ALA A 145 15.53 20.23 -6.55
C ALA A 145 14.10 19.73 -6.77
N TYR A 146 13.97 18.41 -6.80
CA TYR A 146 12.71 17.66 -6.86
C TYR A 146 12.73 16.59 -5.79
N THR A 147 11.61 15.95 -5.61
CA THR A 147 11.46 14.83 -4.68
C THR A 147 10.76 13.68 -5.39
N VAL A 148 11.28 12.47 -5.24
CA VAL A 148 10.61 11.25 -5.69
C VAL A 148 9.95 10.60 -4.50
N GLU A 149 8.65 10.42 -4.57
CA GLU A 149 7.87 9.66 -3.61
C GLU A 149 7.56 8.28 -4.19
N ILE A 150 7.89 7.24 -3.44
CA ILE A 150 7.57 5.85 -3.75
C ILE A 150 6.60 5.38 -2.68
N ARG A 151 5.44 4.89 -3.09
CA ARG A 151 4.43 4.31 -2.21
C ARG A 151 4.13 2.88 -2.68
N ALA A 152 4.22 1.94 -1.76
CA ALA A 152 3.90 0.54 -2.00
C ALA A 152 2.74 0.12 -1.08
N THR A 153 1.77 -0.61 -1.63
CA THR A 153 0.63 -1.16 -0.90
C THR A 153 0.57 -2.67 -1.12
N GLY A 154 0.73 -3.42 -0.06
CA GLY A 154 0.63 -4.88 -0.08
C GLY A 154 -0.80 -5.37 -0.25
N THR A 155 -0.95 -6.62 -0.63
CA THR A 155 -2.26 -7.28 -0.79
C THR A 155 -3.03 -7.37 0.53
N ASP A 156 -2.33 -7.32 1.66
CA ASP A 156 -2.89 -7.31 3.02
C ASP A 156 -3.23 -5.90 3.54
N GLY A 157 -3.05 -4.87 2.71
CA GLY A 157 -3.30 -3.48 3.04
C GLY A 157 -2.15 -2.78 3.79
N GLN A 158 -0.99 -3.43 4.01
CA GLN A 158 0.19 -2.75 4.51
C GLN A 158 0.65 -1.67 3.53
N VAL A 159 1.12 -0.54 4.03
CA VAL A 159 1.63 0.55 3.22
C VAL A 159 3.06 0.88 3.64
N ALA A 160 3.96 0.93 2.67
CA ALA A 160 5.30 1.48 2.82
C ALA A 160 5.43 2.75 1.97
N ARG A 161 6.19 3.72 2.48
CA ARG A 161 6.47 4.98 1.78
C ARG A 161 7.95 5.32 1.91
N SER A 162 8.54 5.76 0.82
CA SER A 162 9.89 6.32 0.79
C SER A 162 9.89 7.62 0.01
N VAL A 163 10.68 8.59 0.46
CA VAL A 163 10.79 9.91 -0.16
C VAL A 163 12.27 10.22 -0.30
N VAL A 164 12.72 10.50 -1.51
CA VAL A 164 14.13 10.78 -1.78
C VAL A 164 14.28 12.07 -2.61
N PRO A 165 15.26 12.92 -2.28
CA PRO A 165 15.55 14.10 -3.08
C PRO A 165 16.22 13.71 -4.40
N VAL A 166 15.93 14.43 -5.45
CA VAL A 166 16.59 14.32 -6.75
C VAL A 166 16.89 15.70 -7.31
N VAL A 167 18.08 15.88 -7.86
CA VAL A 167 18.46 17.14 -8.50
C VAL A 167 18.53 16.94 -10.01
N LEU A 168 17.80 17.78 -10.74
CA LEU A 168 17.99 17.93 -12.17
C LEU A 168 19.10 18.94 -12.42
N THR A 169 20.12 18.50 -13.15
CA THR A 169 21.16 19.34 -13.70
C THR A 169 20.95 19.46 -15.21
N ARG A 170 21.30 20.55 -15.79
CA ARG A 170 21.37 20.72 -17.25
C ARG A 170 22.64 20.13 -17.81
#